data_50d14b5a723ddb98b63c291b5e9b93b6
#
_entry.id   50d14b5a723ddb98b63c291b5e9b93b6
#
_cell.length_a   1.000
_cell.length_b   1.000
_cell.length_c   1.000
_cell.angle_alpha   90.00
_cell.angle_beta   90.00
_cell.angle_gamma   90.00
#
_symmetry.space_group_name_H-M   'P 1'
#
loop_
_entity.id
_entity.type
_entity.pdbx_description
1 polymer ?
#
loop_
_entity_poly.entity_id
_entity_poly.type
_entity_poly.pdbx_seq_one_letter_code
_entity_poly.pdbx_strand_id
1 'polypeptide(L)'
;TVTGSASDLATMYNNADAPGDGITGLGDEAVTVTDTTSAAADLNSINTDTTGVVDTATNVTTITGSVSGLQALQTAIGAGQVSAKSNYAVTISDASVDAGDINAMSGIGVGKTTGTISVTAADDINGTEAELTTFFTNVGNNKISTSVDYNLEAEDATITAANIKTFDGYTIGIITAPNATTITG
;
A
#
# COMPACT_ATOMS: atom_id res chain seq x y z
N THR A 1 9.46 -14.18 22.52
CA THR A 1 9.24 -14.04 21.08
C THR A 1 8.28 -15.11 20.61
N VAL A 2 7.27 -14.69 19.86
CA VAL A 2 6.32 -15.58 19.18
C VAL A 2 6.69 -15.60 17.69
N THR A 3 6.60 -16.77 17.05
CA THR A 3 7.03 -16.95 15.66
C THR A 3 5.99 -17.76 14.90
N GLY A 4 5.62 -17.32 13.70
CA GLY A 4 4.63 -18.00 12.86
C GLY A 4 4.32 -17.26 11.58
N SER A 5 3.35 -17.78 10.81
CA SER A 5 2.79 -17.03 9.68
C SER A 5 1.98 -15.82 10.17
N ALA A 6 1.88 -14.76 9.38
CA ALA A 6 1.11 -13.57 9.78
C ALA A 6 -0.36 -13.92 10.07
N SER A 7 -0.96 -14.79 9.25
CA SER A 7 -2.36 -15.22 9.40
C SER A 7 -2.58 -16.04 10.68
N ASP A 8 -1.67 -16.99 11.01
CA ASP A 8 -1.79 -17.79 12.23
C ASP A 8 -1.57 -16.92 13.47
N LEU A 9 -0.60 -16.01 13.42
CA LEU A 9 -0.31 -15.06 14.51
C LEU A 9 -1.49 -14.12 14.74
N ALA A 10 -2.06 -13.51 13.69
CA ALA A 10 -3.24 -12.66 13.82
C ALA A 10 -4.43 -13.44 14.43
N THR A 11 -4.65 -14.68 13.98
CA THR A 11 -5.69 -15.55 14.55
C THR A 11 -5.42 -15.85 16.03
N MET A 12 -4.18 -16.14 16.38
CA MET A 12 -3.78 -16.42 17.76
C MET A 12 -4.03 -15.23 18.69
N TYR A 13 -3.61 -14.03 18.28
CA TYR A 13 -3.81 -12.81 19.06
C TYR A 13 -5.29 -12.44 19.19
N ASN A 14 -6.07 -12.53 18.11
CA ASN A 14 -7.52 -12.30 18.15
C ASN A 14 -8.25 -13.27 19.08
N ASN A 15 -7.75 -14.50 19.26
CA ASN A 15 -8.31 -15.48 20.17
C ASN A 15 -7.83 -15.28 21.62
N ALA A 16 -6.76 -14.55 21.86
CA ALA A 16 -6.24 -14.30 23.22
C ALA A 16 -7.22 -13.50 24.08
N ASP A 17 -8.02 -12.63 23.45
CA ASP A 17 -9.02 -11.79 24.14
C ASP A 17 -10.39 -12.47 24.30
N ALA A 18 -10.56 -13.70 23.79
CA ALA A 18 -11.86 -14.41 23.84
C ALA A 18 -12.18 -14.88 25.27
N PRO A 19 -13.38 -14.55 25.82
CA PRO A 19 -13.76 -14.99 27.16
C PRO A 19 -13.88 -16.52 27.23
N GLY A 20 -13.01 -17.16 28.03
CA GLY A 20 -13.12 -18.57 28.37
C GLY A 20 -12.17 -19.54 27.67
N ASP A 21 -11.62 -19.21 26.50
CA ASP A 21 -10.69 -20.03 25.74
C ASP A 21 -9.38 -19.30 25.37
N GLY A 22 -9.15 -18.11 25.95
CA GLY A 22 -8.05 -17.23 25.58
C GLY A 22 -6.68 -17.78 25.97
N ILE A 23 -5.69 -17.56 25.11
CA ILE A 23 -4.29 -17.73 25.43
C ILE A 23 -3.89 -16.55 26.31
N THR A 24 -3.41 -16.84 27.54
CA THR A 24 -2.98 -15.79 28.47
C THR A 24 -1.49 -15.53 28.38
N GLY A 25 -1.07 -14.27 28.70
CA GLY A 25 0.33 -13.88 28.72
C GLY A 25 0.85 -13.44 27.33
N LEU A 26 -0.06 -13.08 26.42
CA LEU A 26 0.25 -12.35 25.20
C LEU A 26 0.03 -10.84 25.42
N GLY A 27 0.71 -10.01 24.63
CA GLY A 27 0.52 -8.55 24.59
C GLY A 27 1.80 -7.71 24.71
N ASP A 28 2.94 -8.31 25.07
CA ASP A 28 4.24 -7.61 25.16
C ASP A 28 5.40 -8.35 24.46
N GLU A 29 5.09 -9.46 23.76
CA GLU A 29 6.10 -10.27 23.10
C GLU A 29 6.56 -9.62 21.80
N ALA A 30 7.86 -9.74 21.52
CA ALA A 30 8.36 -9.57 20.17
C ALA A 30 7.83 -10.70 19.28
N VAL A 31 7.41 -10.35 18.07
CA VAL A 31 6.84 -11.29 17.09
C VAL A 31 7.78 -11.40 15.90
N THR A 32 7.98 -12.61 15.37
CA THR A 32 8.71 -12.85 14.11
C THR A 32 7.80 -13.51 13.09
N VAL A 33 7.55 -12.81 11.99
CA VAL A 33 6.75 -13.33 10.86
C VAL A 33 7.64 -14.17 9.96
N THR A 34 7.17 -15.37 9.59
CA THR A 34 7.93 -16.34 8.79
C THR A 34 7.60 -16.31 7.30
N ASP A 35 6.52 -15.65 6.91
CA ASP A 35 6.10 -15.56 5.52
C ASP A 35 7.05 -14.71 4.68
N THR A 36 7.13 -15.03 3.38
CA THR A 36 7.78 -14.18 2.38
C THR A 36 6.83 -13.12 1.83
N THR A 37 5.52 -13.40 1.88
CA THR A 37 4.44 -12.46 1.51
C THR A 37 3.42 -12.43 2.63
N SER A 38 3.09 -11.23 3.13
CA SER A 38 2.14 -11.04 4.23
C SER A 38 1.07 -10.01 3.87
N ALA A 39 -0.14 -10.21 4.40
CA ALA A 39 -1.19 -9.21 4.28
C ALA A 39 -0.97 -8.08 5.30
N ALA A 40 -1.14 -6.84 4.87
CA ALA A 40 -1.07 -5.67 5.76
C ALA A 40 -2.12 -5.74 6.88
N ALA A 41 -3.29 -6.31 6.59
CA ALA A 41 -4.36 -6.49 7.59
C ALA A 41 -3.90 -7.37 8.76
N ASP A 42 -3.26 -8.51 8.48
CA ASP A 42 -2.76 -9.42 9.53
C ASP A 42 -1.65 -8.75 10.35
N LEU A 43 -0.71 -8.07 9.68
CA LEU A 43 0.39 -7.35 10.34
C LEU A 43 -0.14 -6.22 11.24
N ASN A 44 -1.15 -5.47 10.79
CA ASN A 44 -1.79 -4.42 11.58
C ASN A 44 -2.54 -5.01 12.79
N SER A 45 -3.24 -6.15 12.60
CA SER A 45 -3.92 -6.85 13.71
C SER A 45 -2.90 -7.26 14.78
N ILE A 46 -1.83 -7.96 14.41
CA ILE A 46 -0.77 -8.37 15.34
C ILE A 46 -0.19 -7.14 16.06
N ASN A 47 0.11 -6.07 15.32
CA ASN A 47 0.67 -4.84 15.89
C ASN A 47 -0.25 -4.13 16.88
N THR A 48 -1.57 -4.30 16.72
CA THR A 48 -2.56 -3.74 17.67
C THR A 48 -2.56 -4.51 18.99
N ASP A 49 -2.31 -5.80 18.94
CA ASP A 49 -2.48 -6.73 20.06
C ASP A 49 -1.18 -7.01 20.83
N THR A 50 -0.02 -6.52 20.35
CA THR A 50 1.25 -6.57 21.09
C THR A 50 1.92 -5.19 21.19
N THR A 51 2.55 -4.91 22.31
CA THR A 51 3.46 -3.77 22.47
C THR A 51 4.89 -4.12 22.07
N GLY A 52 5.19 -5.39 21.81
CA GLY A 52 6.47 -5.86 21.29
C GLY A 52 6.64 -5.53 19.81
N VAL A 53 7.87 -5.54 19.32
CA VAL A 53 8.15 -5.28 17.90
C VAL A 53 7.72 -6.47 17.05
N VAL A 54 6.99 -6.20 15.96
CA VAL A 54 6.64 -7.18 14.92
C VAL A 54 7.74 -7.18 13.87
N ASP A 55 8.59 -8.22 13.86
CA ASP A 55 9.68 -8.36 12.88
C ASP A 55 9.19 -9.00 11.59
N THR A 56 9.11 -8.20 10.54
CA THR A 56 8.90 -8.63 9.15
C THR A 56 10.20 -8.50 8.32
N ALA A 57 11.22 -7.79 8.82
CA ALA A 57 12.44 -7.50 8.08
C ALA A 57 13.27 -8.76 7.77
N THR A 58 13.13 -9.81 8.57
CA THR A 58 13.88 -11.05 8.37
C THR A 58 13.40 -11.81 7.13
N ASN A 59 12.10 -11.99 6.96
CA ASN A 59 11.53 -12.91 5.95
C ASN A 59 10.66 -12.22 4.90
N VAL A 60 9.84 -11.23 5.29
CA VAL A 60 8.85 -10.63 4.39
C VAL A 60 9.54 -9.79 3.31
N THR A 61 9.24 -10.11 2.06
CA THR A 61 9.73 -9.39 0.88
C THR A 61 8.62 -8.66 0.15
N THR A 62 7.37 -9.10 0.35
CA THR A 62 6.18 -8.50 -0.28
C THR A 62 5.09 -8.31 0.75
N ILE A 63 4.43 -7.17 0.72
CA ILE A 63 3.27 -6.86 1.56
C ILE A 63 2.07 -6.55 0.65
N THR A 64 0.94 -7.22 0.91
CA THR A 64 -0.28 -7.08 0.12
C THR A 64 -1.38 -6.42 0.93
N GLY A 65 -2.25 -5.66 0.29
CA GLY A 65 -3.41 -5.10 1.00
C GLY A 65 -4.05 -3.90 0.33
N SER A 66 -5.07 -3.37 0.99
CA SER A 66 -5.67 -2.10 0.59
C SER A 66 -4.72 -0.93 0.84
N VAL A 67 -4.91 0.16 0.11
CA VAL A 67 -4.17 1.42 0.30
C VAL A 67 -4.21 1.84 1.77
N SER A 68 -5.40 1.87 2.38
CA SER A 68 -5.56 2.28 3.78
C SER A 68 -4.84 1.34 4.76
N GLY A 69 -4.90 0.02 4.54
CA GLY A 69 -4.20 -0.96 5.38
C GLY A 69 -2.68 -0.83 5.27
N LEU A 70 -2.17 -0.56 4.08
CA LEU A 70 -0.75 -0.35 3.83
C LEU A 70 -0.26 0.98 4.42
N GLN A 71 -1.03 2.06 4.36
CA GLN A 71 -0.70 3.34 5.00
C GLN A 71 -0.66 3.22 6.53
N ALA A 72 -1.60 2.48 7.13
CA ALA A 72 -1.58 2.19 8.56
C ALA A 72 -0.31 1.42 8.94
N LEU A 73 0.05 0.40 8.17
CA LEU A 73 1.27 -0.37 8.38
C LEU A 73 2.54 0.49 8.22
N GLN A 74 2.59 1.37 7.21
CA GLN A 74 3.71 2.30 7.03
C GLN A 74 3.86 3.25 8.24
N THR A 75 2.75 3.66 8.83
CA THR A 75 2.76 4.45 10.07
C THR A 75 3.36 3.65 11.22
N ALA A 76 2.98 2.37 11.38
CA ALA A 76 3.54 1.48 12.41
C ALA A 76 5.04 1.20 12.19
N ILE A 77 5.46 1.01 10.92
CA ILE A 77 6.89 0.90 10.56
C ILE A 77 7.62 2.19 10.93
N GLY A 78 7.02 3.34 10.62
CA GLY A 78 7.54 4.65 10.96
C GLY A 78 7.72 4.90 12.45
N ALA A 79 6.84 4.34 13.26
CA ALA A 79 6.88 4.40 14.72
C ALA A 79 7.83 3.36 15.35
N GLY A 80 8.41 2.46 14.55
CA GLY A 80 9.28 1.38 15.03
C GLY A 80 8.55 0.22 15.69
N GLN A 81 7.23 0.15 15.57
CA GLN A 81 6.39 -0.94 16.09
C GLN A 81 6.48 -2.18 15.18
N VAL A 82 6.63 -1.95 13.89
CA VAL A 82 6.87 -3.00 12.88
C VAL A 82 8.24 -2.78 12.25
N SER A 83 9.08 -3.80 12.22
CA SER A 83 10.38 -3.78 11.54
C SER A 83 10.19 -4.36 10.13
N ALA A 84 10.54 -3.61 9.09
CA ALA A 84 10.42 -4.06 7.70
C ALA A 84 11.70 -3.74 6.89
N LYS A 85 11.94 -4.50 5.81
CA LYS A 85 12.98 -4.16 4.83
C LYS A 85 12.64 -2.82 4.21
N SER A 86 13.65 -2.00 3.92
CA SER A 86 13.42 -0.72 3.23
C SER A 86 12.97 -0.87 1.77
N ASN A 87 13.14 -2.05 1.18
CA ASN A 87 12.85 -2.36 -0.22
C ASN A 87 11.78 -3.45 -0.39
N TYR A 88 10.89 -3.62 0.59
CA TYR A 88 9.79 -4.56 0.43
C TYR A 88 8.90 -4.14 -0.75
N ALA A 89 8.45 -5.13 -1.53
CA ALA A 89 7.48 -4.88 -2.59
C ALA A 89 6.08 -4.73 -2.01
N VAL A 90 5.23 -3.96 -2.68
CA VAL A 90 3.83 -3.76 -2.31
C VAL A 90 2.92 -4.24 -3.43
N THR A 91 1.83 -4.93 -3.08
CA THR A 91 0.75 -5.26 -4.02
C THR A 91 -0.56 -4.70 -3.48
N ILE A 92 -1.12 -3.74 -4.20
CA ILE A 92 -2.41 -3.11 -3.87
C ILE A 92 -3.53 -4.04 -4.32
N SER A 93 -4.55 -4.20 -3.47
CA SER A 93 -5.73 -5.03 -3.74
C SER A 93 -6.98 -4.22 -4.11
N ASP A 94 -6.93 -2.89 -4.03
CA ASP A 94 -8.07 -2.04 -4.35
C ASP A 94 -8.30 -1.97 -5.86
N ALA A 95 -9.58 -1.99 -6.24
CA ALA A 95 -10.01 -1.82 -7.64
C ALA A 95 -10.00 -0.35 -8.08
N SER A 96 -9.99 0.59 -7.15
CA SER A 96 -9.84 2.02 -7.41
C SER A 96 -8.78 2.60 -6.49
N VAL A 97 -7.85 3.38 -7.02
CA VAL A 97 -6.72 3.94 -6.27
C VAL A 97 -6.52 5.42 -6.60
N ASP A 98 -6.14 6.18 -5.58
CA ASP A 98 -5.67 7.55 -5.73
C ASP A 98 -4.16 7.57 -6.00
N ALA A 99 -3.74 8.31 -7.04
CA ALA A 99 -2.35 8.40 -7.47
C ALA A 99 -1.46 9.08 -6.42
N GLY A 100 -1.98 10.04 -5.67
CA GLY A 100 -1.29 10.72 -4.57
C GLY A 100 -0.97 9.76 -3.43
N ASP A 101 -1.93 8.91 -3.06
CA ASP A 101 -1.76 7.89 -2.04
C ASP A 101 -0.67 6.88 -2.43
N ILE A 102 -0.68 6.41 -3.68
CA ILE A 102 0.35 5.49 -4.19
C ILE A 102 1.73 6.18 -4.22
N ASN A 103 1.81 7.42 -4.68
CA ASN A 103 3.05 8.19 -4.68
C ASN A 103 3.61 8.38 -3.25
N ALA A 104 2.73 8.57 -2.26
CA ALA A 104 3.12 8.75 -0.86
C ALA A 104 3.80 7.51 -0.26
N MET A 105 3.46 6.31 -0.73
CA MET A 105 4.06 5.04 -0.27
C MET A 105 5.47 4.81 -0.82
N SER A 106 5.78 5.38 -1.99
CA SER A 106 7.03 5.17 -2.70
C SER A 106 8.13 6.11 -2.23
N GLY A 107 9.37 5.64 -2.21
CA GLY A 107 10.55 6.48 -2.04
C GLY A 107 11.38 6.18 -0.79
N ILE A 108 12.27 7.10 -0.46
CA ILE A 108 13.12 7.06 0.74
C ILE A 108 12.43 7.84 1.85
N GLY A 109 12.25 7.22 3.01
CA GLY A 109 11.63 7.86 4.17
C GLY A 109 11.13 6.83 5.18
N VAL A 110 10.76 7.34 6.34
CA VAL A 110 10.29 6.49 7.44
C VAL A 110 8.96 5.84 7.03
N GLY A 111 8.91 4.52 7.07
CA GLY A 111 7.74 3.73 6.68
C GLY A 111 7.55 3.52 5.16
N LYS A 112 8.23 4.27 4.31
CA LYS A 112 8.12 4.14 2.85
C LYS A 112 8.94 2.96 2.32
N THR A 113 8.60 2.52 1.09
CA THR A 113 9.38 1.48 0.41
C THR A 113 10.12 2.02 -0.81
N THR A 114 11.33 1.51 -1.02
CA THR A 114 12.08 1.65 -2.28
C THR A 114 11.81 0.50 -3.25
N GLY A 115 11.05 -0.51 -2.82
CA GLY A 115 10.61 -1.62 -3.67
C GLY A 115 9.54 -1.20 -4.68
N THR A 116 9.16 -2.13 -5.55
CA THR A 116 8.12 -1.90 -6.54
C THR A 116 6.73 -1.92 -5.89
N ILE A 117 5.86 -1.01 -6.30
CA ILE A 117 4.45 -0.99 -5.93
C ILE A 117 3.64 -1.48 -7.14
N SER A 118 2.90 -2.58 -6.97
CA SER A 118 2.01 -3.12 -7.97
C SER A 118 0.58 -2.65 -7.72
N VAL A 119 -0.02 -1.98 -8.70
CA VAL A 119 -1.43 -1.57 -8.73
C VAL A 119 -2.18 -2.27 -9.87
N THR A 120 -1.74 -3.45 -10.25
CA THR A 120 -2.30 -4.20 -11.39
C THR A 120 -3.73 -4.71 -11.16
N ALA A 121 -4.23 -4.65 -9.94
CA ALA A 121 -5.61 -4.97 -9.60
C ALA A 121 -6.57 -3.76 -9.75
N ALA A 122 -6.03 -2.55 -9.96
CA ALA A 122 -6.85 -1.36 -10.10
C ALA A 122 -7.50 -1.30 -11.50
N ASP A 123 -8.80 -1.12 -11.50
CA ASP A 123 -9.63 -0.83 -12.68
C ASP A 123 -9.74 0.69 -12.92
N ASP A 124 -9.57 1.48 -11.86
CA ASP A 124 -9.65 2.94 -11.89
C ASP A 124 -8.46 3.57 -11.14
N ILE A 125 -7.84 4.59 -11.75
CA ILE A 125 -6.81 5.43 -11.13
C ILE A 125 -7.26 6.88 -11.19
N ASN A 126 -7.37 7.54 -10.05
CA ASN A 126 -7.78 8.94 -9.95
C ASN A 126 -6.71 9.79 -9.29
N GLY A 127 -6.80 11.10 -9.48
CA GLY A 127 -5.92 12.07 -8.84
C GLY A 127 -5.84 13.40 -9.58
N THR A 128 -5.17 14.34 -8.96
CA THR A 128 -4.87 15.63 -9.62
C THR A 128 -3.86 15.43 -10.76
N GLU A 129 -3.81 16.38 -11.69
CA GLU A 129 -2.85 16.39 -12.81
C GLU A 129 -1.39 16.25 -12.32
N ALA A 130 -1.06 16.87 -11.18
CA ALA A 130 0.27 16.80 -10.59
C ALA A 130 0.58 15.39 -10.02
N GLU A 131 -0.40 14.77 -9.34
CA GLU A 131 -0.28 13.43 -8.77
C GLU A 131 -0.17 12.37 -9.88
N LEU A 132 -1.02 12.46 -10.90
CA LEU A 132 -0.98 11.59 -12.07
C LEU A 132 0.36 11.72 -12.82
N THR A 133 0.88 12.94 -13.01
CA THR A 133 2.19 13.16 -13.63
C THR A 133 3.30 12.49 -12.84
N THR A 134 3.27 12.60 -11.52
CA THR A 134 4.24 11.94 -10.62
C THR A 134 4.10 10.42 -10.69
N PHE A 135 2.87 9.92 -10.66
CA PHE A 135 2.54 8.49 -10.75
C PHE A 135 3.09 7.89 -12.04
N PHE A 136 2.82 8.48 -13.20
CA PHE A 136 3.32 7.98 -14.48
C PHE A 136 4.83 8.14 -14.64
N THR A 137 5.43 9.15 -14.02
CA THR A 137 6.90 9.22 -13.91
C THR A 137 7.45 8.01 -13.16
N ASN A 138 6.80 7.60 -12.07
CA ASN A 138 7.17 6.42 -11.29
C ASN A 138 6.92 5.11 -12.07
N VAL A 139 5.87 5.04 -12.88
CA VAL A 139 5.64 3.91 -13.81
C VAL A 139 6.79 3.83 -14.83
N GLY A 140 7.15 4.95 -15.47
CA GLY A 140 8.27 5.00 -16.42
C GLY A 140 9.63 4.64 -15.81
N ASN A 141 9.79 4.84 -14.51
CA ASN A 141 11.00 4.48 -13.75
C ASN A 141 10.93 3.07 -13.14
N ASN A 142 9.95 2.25 -13.48
CA ASN A 142 9.71 0.90 -12.94
C ASN A 142 9.56 0.85 -11.40
N LYS A 143 9.09 1.93 -10.80
CA LYS A 143 8.76 2.01 -9.36
C LYS A 143 7.34 1.55 -9.10
N ILE A 144 6.44 1.81 -10.04
CA ILE A 144 5.04 1.41 -10.00
C ILE A 144 4.78 0.53 -11.23
N SER A 145 4.04 -0.56 -11.05
CA SER A 145 3.51 -1.40 -12.13
C SER A 145 1.99 -1.35 -12.16
N THR A 146 1.43 -1.14 -13.35
CA THR A 146 -0.01 -1.08 -13.62
C THR A 146 -0.41 -2.17 -14.61
N SER A 147 -1.72 -2.50 -14.72
CA SER A 147 -2.29 -3.05 -15.96
C SER A 147 -2.21 -2.00 -17.07
N VAL A 148 -2.80 -2.25 -18.21
CA VAL A 148 -2.89 -1.28 -19.32
C VAL A 148 -4.35 -0.88 -19.64
N ASP A 149 -5.31 -1.47 -18.96
CA ASP A 149 -6.76 -1.37 -19.23
C ASP A 149 -7.56 -0.64 -18.12
N TYR A 150 -6.87 0.09 -17.24
CA TYR A 150 -7.53 0.89 -16.21
C TYR A 150 -8.11 2.19 -16.78
N ASN A 151 -9.19 2.68 -16.17
CA ASN A 151 -9.70 4.02 -16.43
C ASN A 151 -8.91 5.06 -15.64
N LEU A 152 -8.88 6.28 -16.13
CA LEU A 152 -8.21 7.39 -15.48
C LEU A 152 -9.17 8.54 -15.22
N GLU A 153 -9.17 9.08 -14.01
CA GLU A 153 -9.91 10.27 -13.66
C GLU A 153 -8.98 11.40 -13.20
N ALA A 154 -8.96 12.50 -13.96
CA ALA A 154 -8.26 13.72 -13.58
C ALA A 154 -9.22 14.65 -12.81
N GLU A 155 -8.88 14.98 -11.58
CA GLU A 155 -9.78 15.65 -10.63
C GLU A 155 -9.73 17.18 -10.68
N ASP A 156 -8.79 17.77 -11.41
CA ASP A 156 -8.60 19.21 -11.45
C ASP A 156 -9.71 19.95 -12.21
N ALA A 157 -10.03 21.17 -11.74
CA ALA A 157 -10.92 22.10 -12.45
C ALA A 157 -10.28 22.67 -13.73
N THR A 158 -8.97 22.63 -13.85
CA THR A 158 -8.20 23.02 -15.04
C THR A 158 -7.17 21.94 -15.32
N ILE A 159 -7.18 21.40 -16.53
CA ILE A 159 -6.22 20.39 -16.98
C ILE A 159 -5.59 20.81 -18.30
N THR A 160 -4.34 20.42 -18.54
CA THR A 160 -3.68 20.72 -19.82
C THR A 160 -3.93 19.62 -20.85
N ALA A 161 -4.17 20.02 -22.11
CA ALA A 161 -4.33 19.10 -23.21
C ALA A 161 -3.07 18.23 -23.42
N ALA A 162 -1.89 18.78 -23.12
CA ALA A 162 -0.63 18.07 -23.21
C ALA A 162 -0.56 16.91 -22.22
N ASN A 163 -1.03 17.10 -20.97
CA ASN A 163 -1.05 16.03 -19.97
C ASN A 163 -2.11 14.99 -20.25
N ILE A 164 -3.31 15.37 -20.70
CA ILE A 164 -4.32 14.41 -21.19
C ILE A 164 -3.72 13.49 -22.25
N LYS A 165 -3.05 14.06 -23.24
CA LYS A 165 -2.38 13.28 -24.31
C LYS A 165 -1.27 12.38 -23.76
N THR A 166 -0.55 12.83 -22.75
CA THR A 166 0.51 12.04 -22.11
C THR A 166 -0.11 10.86 -21.36
N PHE A 167 -1.18 11.10 -20.61
CA PHE A 167 -1.91 10.07 -19.86
C PHE A 167 -2.53 9.01 -20.77
N ASP A 168 -3.08 9.42 -21.92
CA ASP A 168 -3.62 8.52 -22.95
C ASP A 168 -2.58 7.49 -23.45
N GLY A 169 -1.30 7.84 -23.38
CA GLY A 169 -0.21 6.92 -23.72
C GLY A 169 0.05 5.80 -22.70
N TYR A 170 -0.55 5.87 -21.50
CA TYR A 170 -0.35 4.88 -20.44
C TYR A 170 -1.52 3.92 -20.24
N THR A 171 -2.71 4.22 -20.77
CA THR A 171 -3.89 3.37 -20.64
C THR A 171 -4.62 3.22 -21.95
N ILE A 172 -5.31 2.09 -22.15
CA ILE A 172 -6.30 1.87 -23.21
C ILE A 172 -7.74 2.06 -22.68
N GLY A 173 -7.89 2.34 -21.38
CA GLY A 173 -9.16 2.64 -20.74
C GLY A 173 -9.67 4.06 -21.05
N ILE A 174 -10.73 4.45 -20.38
CA ILE A 174 -11.34 5.77 -20.56
C ILE A 174 -10.63 6.80 -19.67
N ILE A 175 -10.31 7.96 -20.26
CA ILE A 175 -9.84 9.12 -19.48
C ILE A 175 -11.01 10.08 -19.29
N THR A 176 -11.29 10.44 -18.05
CA THR A 176 -12.32 11.38 -17.66
C THR A 176 -11.72 12.56 -16.88
N ALA A 177 -12.35 13.71 -16.98
CA ALA A 177 -12.04 14.90 -16.18
C ALA A 177 -13.35 15.57 -15.76
N PRO A 178 -14.11 14.96 -14.82
CA PRO A 178 -15.49 15.38 -14.52
C PRO A 178 -15.55 16.76 -13.87
N ASN A 179 -14.49 17.19 -13.20
CA ASN A 179 -14.39 18.49 -12.54
C ASN A 179 -13.83 19.60 -13.45
N ALA A 180 -13.29 19.23 -14.62
CA ALA A 180 -12.64 20.19 -15.50
C ALA A 180 -13.64 21.16 -16.13
N THR A 181 -13.47 22.44 -15.79
CA THR A 181 -14.19 23.56 -16.42
C THR A 181 -13.37 24.22 -17.51
N THR A 182 -12.07 23.96 -17.54
CA THR A 182 -11.11 24.56 -18.47
C THR A 182 -10.08 23.54 -18.92
N ILE A 183 -9.88 23.43 -20.24
CA ILE A 183 -8.76 22.70 -20.83
C ILE A 183 -7.86 23.74 -21.49
N THR A 184 -6.59 23.80 -21.05
CA THR A 184 -5.58 24.70 -21.63
C THR A 184 -4.66 23.94 -22.57
N GLY A 185 -4.16 24.63 -23.61
CA GLY A 185 -3.25 23.99 -24.59
C GLY A 185 -2.23 24.92 -25.15
#